data_dbe441e47c5ec325efda694dcce2d254
#
_entry.id   dbe441e47c5ec325efda694dcce2d254
#
_cell.length_a   1.000
_cell.length_b   1.000
_cell.length_c   1.000
_cell.angle_alpha   90.00
_cell.angle_beta   90.00
_cell.angle_gamma   90.00
#
_symmetry.space_group_name_H-M   'P 1'
#
loop_
_entity.id
_entity.type
_entity.pdbx_description
1 polymer ?
#
loop_
_entity_poly.entity_id
_entity_poly.type
_entity_poly.pdbx_seq_one_letter_code
_entity_poly.pdbx_strand_id
1 'polypeptide(L)'
;KLKNKMEESAEKLQFEKAKEYKELLDYISITLEKQKVESDDNYDRDIIGYYTKNGYLSIHLLFIRGGKLLDNKYNLYPMIDTVEEELMTYISKFYDRHKIRPHEVIVPEIVNKEILEEAFQLKMITPQKGKKKKMLELANENAKNYLNEQLTLIERDDQKTIGAINELAQILNIQCANRIELFDNSNLFGNFNVSGMVVFIDGKPAKNEYRKFKISQEVNDDYGTMKEVIYRRYFRVLKEHLEKPDLIIVDGGLGQLHVAKEVLSSLNLNIPIVGLKKNDKHSTSELIGGDPPQIIPINKKSSLFLLLTKMQDEVHNFTINYHRQIRSKGSLASILDNISGIGEVRKNKLLKKYHTISNIGKATIEELSKIVPKEVAVQLKNICSS
;
A
#
# COMPACT_ATOMS: atom_id res chain seq x y z
N LYS A 1 20.50 6.06 -28.14
CA LYS A 1 21.92 6.29 -27.72
C LYS A 1 22.00 6.65 -26.23
N LEU A 2 21.22 7.63 -25.74
CA LEU A 2 21.17 7.99 -24.31
C LEU A 2 20.50 6.90 -23.45
N LYS A 3 19.40 6.26 -23.92
CA LYS A 3 18.74 5.15 -23.24
C LYS A 3 19.70 3.98 -23.00
N ASN A 4 20.49 3.62 -24.01
CA ASN A 4 21.51 2.56 -23.86
C ASN A 4 22.59 2.94 -22.82
N LYS A 5 23.01 4.21 -22.79
CA LYS A 5 23.97 4.68 -21.75
C LYS A 5 23.39 4.66 -20.35
N MET A 6 22.09 4.94 -20.20
CA MET A 6 21.39 4.83 -18.93
C MET A 6 21.35 3.37 -18.44
N GLU A 7 20.97 2.46 -19.34
CA GLU A 7 20.91 1.01 -19.07
C GLU A 7 22.30 0.45 -18.72
N GLU A 8 23.33 0.77 -19.51
CA GLU A 8 24.72 0.36 -19.22
C GLU A 8 25.23 0.91 -17.88
N SER A 9 24.87 2.15 -17.52
CA SER A 9 25.27 2.74 -16.24
C SER A 9 24.54 2.07 -15.07
N ALA A 10 23.28 1.68 -15.25
CA ALA A 10 22.50 0.93 -14.26
C ALA A 10 23.06 -0.49 -14.07
N GLU A 11 23.43 -1.19 -15.14
CA GLU A 11 24.07 -2.51 -15.08
C GLU A 11 25.44 -2.48 -14.37
N LYS A 12 26.19 -1.38 -14.57
CA LYS A 12 27.48 -1.16 -13.89
C LYS A 12 27.32 -0.61 -12.46
N LEU A 13 26.08 -0.59 -11.90
CA LEU A 13 25.74 -0.08 -10.57
C LEU A 13 26.14 1.41 -10.34
N GLN A 14 26.30 2.19 -11.42
CA GLN A 14 26.58 3.62 -11.38
C GLN A 14 25.26 4.40 -11.34
N PHE A 15 24.52 4.27 -10.24
CA PHE A 15 23.14 4.77 -10.11
C PHE A 15 23.03 6.30 -10.28
N GLU A 16 24.00 7.08 -9.85
CA GLU A 16 24.00 8.54 -10.05
C GLU A 16 24.05 8.91 -11.53
N LYS A 17 24.93 8.26 -12.30
CA LYS A 17 25.02 8.49 -13.76
C LYS A 17 23.78 7.98 -14.49
N ALA A 18 23.23 6.84 -14.07
CA ALA A 18 21.98 6.33 -14.63
C ALA A 18 20.83 7.30 -14.39
N LYS A 19 20.77 7.92 -13.21
CA LYS A 19 19.80 8.96 -12.85
C LYS A 19 19.97 10.21 -13.70
N GLU A 20 21.18 10.71 -13.88
CA GLU A 20 21.46 11.86 -14.75
C GLU A 20 21.03 11.62 -16.21
N TYR A 21 21.31 10.43 -16.76
CA TYR A 21 20.85 10.08 -18.10
C TYR A 21 19.33 9.96 -18.18
N LYS A 22 18.67 9.50 -17.12
CA LYS A 22 17.21 9.46 -17.06
C LYS A 22 16.61 10.86 -17.05
N GLU A 23 17.10 11.75 -16.20
CA GLU A 23 16.67 13.15 -16.14
C GLU A 23 16.87 13.87 -17.47
N LEU A 24 17.98 13.60 -18.16
CA LEU A 24 18.25 14.14 -19.48
C LEU A 24 17.29 13.61 -20.55
N LEU A 25 16.94 12.32 -20.50
CA LEU A 25 15.93 11.72 -21.39
C LEU A 25 14.56 12.32 -21.16
N ASP A 26 14.16 12.50 -19.89
CA ASP A 26 12.90 13.12 -19.50
C ASP A 26 12.84 14.57 -20.02
N TYR A 27 13.93 15.33 -19.87
CA TYR A 27 14.03 16.71 -20.37
C TYR A 27 13.92 16.81 -21.90
N ILE A 28 14.59 15.90 -22.62
CA ILE A 28 14.50 15.82 -24.09
C ILE A 28 13.09 15.41 -24.53
N SER A 29 12.46 14.48 -23.83
CA SER A 29 11.08 14.05 -24.10
C SER A 29 10.11 15.23 -23.97
N ILE A 30 10.15 15.95 -22.84
CA ILE A 30 9.34 17.16 -22.60
C ILE A 30 9.59 18.23 -23.66
N THR A 31 10.84 18.42 -24.07
CA THR A 31 11.20 19.44 -25.09
C THR A 31 10.66 19.05 -26.46
N LEU A 32 10.75 17.77 -26.84
CA LEU A 32 10.21 17.27 -28.11
C LEU A 32 8.67 17.30 -28.13
N GLU A 33 8.03 17.01 -27.01
CA GLU A 33 6.57 17.15 -26.86
C GLU A 33 6.15 18.61 -27.00
N LYS A 34 6.86 19.54 -26.37
CA LYS A 34 6.59 20.98 -26.51
C LYS A 34 6.62 21.44 -27.96
N GLN A 35 7.60 20.99 -28.76
CA GLN A 35 7.70 21.34 -30.17
C GLN A 35 6.56 20.71 -31.02
N LYS A 36 6.07 19.53 -30.68
CA LYS A 36 4.99 18.86 -31.42
C LYS A 36 3.60 19.42 -31.11
N VAL A 37 3.42 20.03 -29.95
CA VAL A 37 2.11 20.46 -29.42
C VAL A 37 1.87 21.96 -29.56
N GLU A 38 2.84 22.74 -30.03
CA GLU A 38 2.62 24.18 -30.29
C GLU A 38 1.46 24.40 -31.28
N SER A 39 0.43 25.11 -30.80
CA SER A 39 -0.77 25.44 -31.53
C SER A 39 -0.78 26.94 -31.85
N ASP A 40 -1.12 27.32 -33.08
CA ASP A 40 -1.23 28.72 -33.51
C ASP A 40 -2.44 29.41 -32.90
N ASP A 41 -3.35 28.66 -32.29
CA ASP A 41 -4.51 29.17 -31.55
C ASP A 41 -4.16 29.30 -30.04
N ASN A 42 -4.47 30.43 -29.47
CA ASN A 42 -4.16 30.79 -28.07
C ASN A 42 -5.14 30.15 -27.06
N TYR A 43 -5.68 28.95 -27.37
CA TYR A 43 -6.69 28.32 -26.54
C TYR A 43 -6.09 27.44 -25.45
N ASP A 44 -6.70 27.51 -24.26
CA ASP A 44 -6.43 26.60 -23.16
C ASP A 44 -7.21 25.31 -23.39
N ARG A 45 -6.49 24.16 -23.38
CA ARG A 45 -7.11 22.85 -23.56
C ARG A 45 -6.38 21.75 -22.79
N ASP A 46 -7.15 20.77 -22.36
CA ASP A 46 -6.64 19.53 -21.82
C ASP A 46 -6.86 18.40 -22.84
N ILE A 47 -5.91 17.51 -22.98
CA ILE A 47 -6.01 16.37 -23.90
C ILE A 47 -5.84 15.11 -23.09
N ILE A 48 -6.79 14.19 -23.19
CA ILE A 48 -6.83 12.96 -22.43
C ILE A 48 -6.66 11.79 -23.41
N GLY A 49 -5.48 11.21 -23.42
CA GLY A 49 -5.20 9.97 -24.15
C GLY A 49 -5.18 8.76 -23.21
N TYR A 50 -5.35 7.59 -23.78
CA TYR A 50 -5.31 6.34 -23.03
C TYR A 50 -4.75 5.18 -23.86
N TYR A 51 -4.33 4.15 -23.15
CA TYR A 51 -3.98 2.85 -23.72
C TYR A 51 -4.20 1.74 -22.69
N THR A 52 -4.59 0.55 -23.15
CA THR A 52 -4.85 -0.61 -22.29
C THR A 52 -4.05 -1.82 -22.75
N LYS A 53 -3.52 -2.57 -21.79
CA LYS A 53 -2.82 -3.83 -22.03
C LYS A 53 -2.72 -4.65 -20.73
N ASN A 54 -2.87 -5.96 -20.82
CA ASN A 54 -2.70 -6.89 -19.69
C ASN A 54 -3.51 -6.52 -18.43
N GLY A 55 -4.76 -6.04 -18.61
CA GLY A 55 -5.61 -5.65 -17.48
C GLY A 55 -5.22 -4.33 -16.83
N TYR A 56 -4.37 -3.52 -17.43
CA TYR A 56 -4.01 -2.18 -16.97
C TYR A 56 -4.50 -1.10 -17.92
N LEU A 57 -4.90 0.03 -17.36
CA LEU A 57 -5.25 1.26 -18.07
C LEU A 57 -4.21 2.33 -17.77
N SER A 58 -3.56 2.84 -18.82
CA SER A 58 -2.70 4.02 -18.75
C SER A 58 -3.44 5.22 -19.30
N ILE A 59 -3.43 6.33 -18.58
CA ILE A 59 -4.03 7.59 -18.99
C ILE A 59 -2.94 8.65 -19.03
N HIS A 60 -2.86 9.38 -20.13
CA HIS A 60 -1.94 10.50 -20.31
C HIS A 60 -2.73 11.80 -20.53
N LEU A 61 -2.49 12.81 -19.68
CA LEU A 61 -3.07 14.14 -19.80
C LEU A 61 -2.00 15.12 -20.27
N LEU A 62 -2.35 15.93 -21.27
CA LEU A 62 -1.55 17.06 -21.71
C LEU A 62 -2.29 18.36 -21.36
N PHE A 63 -1.61 19.30 -20.72
CA PHE A 63 -2.16 20.59 -20.33
C PHE A 63 -1.60 21.67 -21.26
N ILE A 64 -2.44 22.19 -22.15
CA ILE A 64 -2.08 23.29 -23.05
C ILE A 64 -2.68 24.56 -22.52
N ARG A 65 -1.85 25.60 -22.36
CA ARG A 65 -2.27 26.93 -21.94
C ARG A 65 -1.64 27.97 -22.86
N GLY A 66 -2.48 28.89 -23.39
CA GLY A 66 -2.03 29.86 -24.37
C GLY A 66 -1.38 29.23 -25.62
N GLY A 67 -1.89 28.09 -26.09
CA GLY A 67 -1.38 27.35 -27.23
C GLY A 67 -0.06 26.57 -26.99
N LYS A 68 0.49 26.61 -25.77
CA LYS A 68 1.76 25.92 -25.43
C LYS A 68 1.53 24.81 -24.41
N LEU A 69 2.27 23.70 -24.55
CA LEU A 69 2.26 22.62 -23.56
C LEU A 69 2.90 23.13 -22.27
N LEU A 70 2.08 23.21 -21.21
CA LEU A 70 2.50 23.64 -19.88
C LEU A 70 3.01 22.47 -19.04
N ASP A 71 2.24 21.36 -19.03
CA ASP A 71 2.50 20.20 -18.16
C ASP A 71 1.90 18.95 -18.77
N ASN A 72 2.32 17.79 -18.28
CA ASN A 72 1.72 16.51 -18.60
C ASN A 72 1.59 15.62 -17.35
N LYS A 73 0.69 14.63 -17.39
CA LYS A 73 0.47 13.71 -16.28
C LYS A 73 0.21 12.31 -16.79
N TYR A 74 0.91 11.33 -16.20
CA TYR A 74 0.66 9.92 -16.43
C TYR A 74 -0.03 9.29 -15.23
N ASN A 75 -0.96 8.40 -15.50
CA ASN A 75 -1.63 7.61 -14.46
C ASN A 75 -1.76 6.17 -14.95
N LEU A 76 -1.57 5.22 -14.02
CA LEU A 76 -1.65 3.80 -14.29
C LEU A 76 -2.56 3.15 -13.25
N TYR A 77 -3.55 2.39 -13.72
CA TYR A 77 -4.52 1.70 -12.87
C TYR A 77 -4.72 0.26 -13.35
N PRO A 78 -4.87 -0.71 -12.44
CA PRO A 78 -5.47 -1.99 -12.79
C PRO A 78 -6.92 -1.76 -13.18
N MET A 79 -7.34 -2.31 -14.31
CA MET A 79 -8.73 -2.24 -14.78
C MET A 79 -9.60 -3.20 -13.98
N ILE A 80 -10.70 -2.69 -13.45
CA ILE A 80 -11.72 -3.46 -12.74
C ILE A 80 -13.00 -3.51 -13.59
N ASP A 81 -13.29 -2.41 -14.30
CA ASP A 81 -14.47 -2.20 -15.12
C ASP A 81 -14.13 -2.03 -16.60
N THR A 82 -15.10 -1.62 -17.39
CA THR A 82 -14.89 -1.30 -18.81
C THR A 82 -13.99 -0.06 -18.96
N VAL A 83 -13.28 0.03 -20.08
CA VAL A 83 -12.42 1.18 -20.39
C VAL A 83 -13.20 2.50 -20.35
N GLU A 84 -14.45 2.49 -20.81
CA GLU A 84 -15.32 3.66 -20.78
C GLU A 84 -15.58 4.12 -19.35
N GLU A 85 -16.02 3.22 -18.48
CA GLU A 85 -16.34 3.52 -17.07
C GLU A 85 -15.12 3.99 -16.27
N GLU A 86 -13.98 3.37 -16.49
CA GLU A 86 -12.73 3.78 -15.85
C GLU A 86 -12.28 5.19 -16.31
N LEU A 87 -12.37 5.49 -17.61
CA LEU A 87 -12.06 6.82 -18.14
C LEU A 87 -13.06 7.87 -17.63
N MET A 88 -14.36 7.57 -17.66
CA MET A 88 -15.41 8.44 -17.14
C MET A 88 -15.19 8.75 -15.65
N THR A 89 -14.90 7.73 -14.87
CA THR A 89 -14.60 7.85 -13.44
C THR A 89 -13.34 8.69 -13.20
N TYR A 90 -12.29 8.46 -13.97
CA TYR A 90 -11.06 9.25 -13.87
C TYR A 90 -11.28 10.72 -14.20
N ILE A 91 -11.93 11.01 -15.33
CA ILE A 91 -12.20 12.38 -15.78
C ILE A 91 -13.06 13.11 -14.76
N SER A 92 -14.10 12.44 -14.25
CA SER A 92 -14.99 13.00 -13.23
C SER A 92 -14.23 13.35 -11.94
N LYS A 93 -13.44 12.43 -11.41
CA LYS A 93 -12.61 12.67 -10.21
C LYS A 93 -11.56 13.76 -10.44
N PHE A 94 -11.02 13.83 -11.65
CA PHE A 94 -10.03 14.85 -11.99
C PHE A 94 -10.64 16.25 -11.95
N TYR A 95 -11.73 16.48 -12.66
CA TYR A 95 -12.37 17.80 -12.72
C TYR A 95 -13.17 18.18 -11.48
N ASP A 96 -13.56 17.24 -10.64
CA ASP A 96 -14.13 17.53 -9.31
C ASP A 96 -13.08 18.18 -8.40
N ARG A 97 -11.85 17.74 -8.45
CA ARG A 97 -10.74 18.23 -7.62
C ARG A 97 -10.06 19.47 -8.17
N HIS A 98 -10.02 19.66 -9.49
CA HIS A 98 -9.32 20.75 -10.17
C HIS A 98 -10.30 21.85 -10.54
N LYS A 99 -10.16 23.04 -9.92
CA LYS A 99 -11.06 24.18 -10.14
C LYS A 99 -10.74 25.00 -11.41
N ILE A 100 -9.49 24.90 -11.91
CA ILE A 100 -9.07 25.59 -13.13
C ILE A 100 -9.62 24.82 -14.32
N ARG A 101 -10.48 25.48 -15.12
CA ARG A 101 -11.16 24.88 -16.27
C ARG A 101 -10.52 25.35 -17.57
N PRO A 102 -10.19 24.44 -18.51
CA PRO A 102 -9.78 24.84 -19.87
C PRO A 102 -11.00 25.28 -20.70
N HIS A 103 -10.75 25.89 -21.84
CA HIS A 103 -11.83 26.23 -22.80
C HIS A 103 -12.45 24.97 -23.43
N GLU A 104 -11.62 23.94 -23.65
CA GLU A 104 -12.06 22.67 -24.24
C GLU A 104 -11.22 21.51 -23.71
N VAL A 105 -11.83 20.33 -23.67
CA VAL A 105 -11.17 19.06 -23.34
C VAL A 105 -11.27 18.14 -24.54
N ILE A 106 -10.13 17.62 -25.00
CA ILE A 106 -10.07 16.65 -26.08
C ILE A 106 -10.07 15.26 -25.46
N VAL A 107 -11.08 14.46 -25.79
CA VAL A 107 -11.31 13.12 -25.24
C VAL A 107 -11.40 12.06 -26.35
N PRO A 108 -11.09 10.79 -26.03
CA PRO A 108 -11.28 9.65 -26.92
C PRO A 108 -12.76 9.43 -27.26
N GLU A 109 -13.03 8.76 -28.38
CA GLU A 109 -14.39 8.46 -28.86
C GLU A 109 -15.18 7.57 -27.91
N ILE A 110 -14.50 6.72 -27.15
CA ILE A 110 -15.12 5.82 -26.17
C ILE A 110 -15.76 6.55 -24.97
N VAL A 111 -15.41 7.81 -24.76
CA VAL A 111 -15.91 8.63 -23.63
C VAL A 111 -17.27 9.23 -24.00
N ASN A 112 -18.27 8.99 -23.16
CA ASN A 112 -19.56 9.67 -23.28
C ASN A 112 -19.43 11.14 -22.86
N LYS A 113 -19.14 11.99 -23.85
CA LYS A 113 -18.85 13.41 -23.64
C LYS A 113 -20.07 14.20 -23.13
N GLU A 114 -21.28 13.83 -23.56
CA GLU A 114 -22.52 14.54 -23.22
C GLU A 114 -22.74 14.54 -21.70
N ILE A 115 -22.54 13.42 -21.05
CA ILE A 115 -22.66 13.29 -19.57
C ILE A 115 -21.63 14.19 -18.86
N LEU A 116 -20.39 14.21 -19.35
CA LEU A 116 -19.32 15.02 -18.72
C LEU A 116 -19.50 16.52 -19.01
N GLU A 117 -19.96 16.90 -20.19
CA GLU A 117 -20.28 18.28 -20.54
C GLU A 117 -21.37 18.85 -19.62
N GLU A 118 -22.43 18.08 -19.39
CA GLU A 118 -23.51 18.46 -18.49
C GLU A 118 -23.03 18.56 -17.05
N ALA A 119 -22.29 17.58 -16.56
CA ALA A 119 -21.81 17.51 -15.17
C ALA A 119 -20.83 18.63 -14.82
N PHE A 120 -19.92 19.00 -15.73
CA PHE A 120 -18.82 19.92 -15.44
C PHE A 120 -18.90 21.25 -16.17
N GLN A 121 -19.88 21.47 -17.03
CA GLN A 121 -20.04 22.64 -17.90
C GLN A 121 -18.76 22.95 -18.70
N LEU A 122 -18.13 21.90 -19.21
CA LEU A 122 -16.89 21.93 -19.99
C LEU A 122 -17.17 21.43 -21.40
N LYS A 123 -16.67 22.17 -22.39
CA LYS A 123 -16.76 21.72 -23.79
C LYS A 123 -15.83 20.52 -24.02
N MET A 124 -16.41 19.36 -24.33
CA MET A 124 -15.70 18.14 -24.69
C MET A 124 -15.65 17.93 -26.19
N ILE A 125 -14.50 17.59 -26.74
CA ILE A 125 -14.32 17.40 -28.19
C ILE A 125 -13.73 16.02 -28.46
N THR A 126 -14.39 15.26 -29.32
CA THR A 126 -13.85 14.02 -29.90
C THR A 126 -13.43 14.29 -31.37
N PRO A 127 -12.15 14.57 -31.60
CA PRO A 127 -11.69 14.99 -32.93
C PRO A 127 -11.58 13.81 -33.89
N GLN A 128 -12.14 13.96 -35.10
CA GLN A 128 -12.04 12.94 -36.15
C GLN A 128 -10.87 13.18 -37.11
N LYS A 129 -10.42 14.44 -37.29
CA LYS A 129 -9.34 14.82 -38.20
C LYS A 129 -8.63 16.11 -37.76
N GLY A 130 -7.53 16.41 -38.38
CA GLY A 130 -6.78 17.66 -38.19
C GLY A 130 -5.84 17.66 -36.97
N LYS A 131 -5.40 18.87 -36.55
CA LYS A 131 -4.39 19.07 -35.49
C LYS A 131 -4.83 18.45 -34.16
N LYS A 132 -6.09 18.62 -33.76
CA LYS A 132 -6.64 18.07 -32.51
C LYS A 132 -6.59 16.55 -32.49
N LYS A 133 -6.88 15.88 -33.62
CA LYS A 133 -6.78 14.42 -33.72
C LYS A 133 -5.34 13.95 -33.54
N LYS A 134 -4.37 14.62 -34.16
CA LYS A 134 -2.95 14.32 -33.99
C LYS A 134 -2.46 14.49 -32.56
N MET A 135 -2.98 15.49 -31.84
CA MET A 135 -2.68 15.70 -30.42
C MET A 135 -3.24 14.57 -29.54
N LEU A 136 -4.45 14.10 -29.85
CA LEU A 136 -5.05 12.94 -29.16
C LEU A 136 -4.26 11.65 -29.42
N GLU A 137 -3.85 11.44 -30.70
CA GLU A 137 -3.02 10.30 -31.09
C GLU A 137 -1.67 10.34 -30.37
N LEU A 138 -1.04 11.51 -30.24
CA LEU A 138 0.18 11.67 -29.44
C LEU A 138 -0.04 11.31 -27.98
N ALA A 139 -1.13 11.78 -27.38
CA ALA A 139 -1.46 11.43 -25.99
C ALA A 139 -1.68 9.93 -25.81
N ASN A 140 -2.36 9.26 -26.77
CA ASN A 140 -2.55 7.81 -26.75
C ASN A 140 -1.22 7.05 -26.91
N GLU A 141 -0.35 7.51 -27.80
CA GLU A 141 0.97 6.89 -28.00
C GLU A 141 1.86 7.03 -26.76
N ASN A 142 1.83 8.19 -26.12
CA ASN A 142 2.54 8.41 -24.86
C ASN A 142 1.98 7.51 -23.74
N ALA A 143 0.66 7.38 -23.63
CA ALA A 143 0.03 6.44 -22.69
C ALA A 143 0.48 4.99 -22.95
N LYS A 144 0.59 4.59 -24.23
CA LYS A 144 1.08 3.27 -24.65
C LYS A 144 2.54 3.04 -24.27
N ASN A 145 3.39 4.00 -24.54
CA ASN A 145 4.82 3.90 -24.22
C ASN A 145 5.04 3.79 -22.72
N TYR A 146 4.38 4.65 -21.97
CA TYR A 146 4.41 4.61 -20.51
C TYR A 146 3.93 3.26 -19.94
N LEU A 147 2.79 2.73 -20.44
CA LEU A 147 2.29 1.42 -19.99
C LEU A 147 3.28 0.29 -20.30
N ASN A 148 3.85 0.26 -21.50
CA ASN A 148 4.81 -0.78 -21.86
C ASN A 148 6.08 -0.73 -21.01
N GLU A 149 6.57 0.47 -20.68
CA GLU A 149 7.69 0.64 -19.75
C GLU A 149 7.34 0.15 -18.34
N GLN A 150 6.17 0.52 -17.82
CA GLN A 150 5.73 0.09 -16.50
C GLN A 150 5.47 -1.43 -16.43
N LEU A 151 4.85 -2.02 -17.46
CA LEU A 151 4.66 -3.48 -17.52
C LEU A 151 5.99 -4.23 -17.49
N THR A 152 6.99 -3.75 -18.23
CA THR A 152 8.34 -4.36 -18.18
C THR A 152 8.95 -4.31 -16.79
N LEU A 153 8.74 -3.21 -16.04
CA LEU A 153 9.21 -3.08 -14.66
C LEU A 153 8.44 -4.01 -13.72
N ILE A 154 7.12 -4.10 -13.88
CA ILE A 154 6.25 -5.00 -13.09
C ILE A 154 6.66 -6.46 -13.34
N GLU A 155 6.83 -6.87 -14.60
CA GLU A 155 7.25 -8.24 -14.95
C GLU A 155 8.63 -8.58 -14.38
N ARG A 156 9.57 -7.65 -14.44
CA ARG A 156 10.91 -7.84 -13.83
C ARG A 156 10.83 -7.97 -12.31
N ASP A 157 9.97 -7.20 -11.66
CA ASP A 157 9.78 -7.26 -10.20
C ASP A 157 9.08 -8.57 -9.79
N ASP A 158 8.08 -8.99 -10.55
CA ASP A 158 7.41 -10.29 -10.36
C ASP A 158 8.37 -11.48 -10.54
N GLN A 159 9.20 -11.45 -11.58
CA GLN A 159 10.22 -12.51 -11.79
C GLN A 159 11.23 -12.57 -10.65
N LYS A 160 11.69 -11.41 -10.13
CA LYS A 160 12.56 -11.36 -8.96
C LYS A 160 11.88 -11.90 -7.72
N THR A 161 10.60 -11.60 -7.54
CA THR A 161 9.81 -12.06 -6.39
C THR A 161 9.59 -13.57 -6.44
N ILE A 162 9.21 -14.10 -7.61
CA ILE A 162 9.07 -15.56 -7.82
C ILE A 162 10.41 -16.25 -7.63
N GLY A 163 11.50 -15.70 -8.17
CA GLY A 163 12.85 -16.22 -7.96
C GLY A 163 13.24 -16.27 -6.48
N ALA A 164 12.92 -15.24 -5.72
CA ALA A 164 13.18 -15.17 -4.28
C ALA A 164 12.38 -16.22 -3.49
N ILE A 165 11.10 -16.44 -3.83
CA ILE A 165 10.28 -17.48 -3.19
C ILE A 165 10.83 -18.87 -3.49
N ASN A 166 11.23 -19.14 -4.73
CA ASN A 166 11.84 -20.42 -5.11
C ASN A 166 13.19 -20.63 -4.42
N GLU A 167 14.03 -19.59 -4.32
CA GLU A 167 15.29 -19.62 -3.57
C GLU A 167 15.02 -19.96 -2.08
N LEU A 168 14.01 -19.35 -1.47
CA LEU A 168 13.61 -19.61 -0.09
C LEU A 168 13.20 -21.07 0.10
N ALA A 169 12.36 -21.61 -0.79
CA ALA A 169 11.93 -22.99 -0.75
C ALA A 169 13.13 -23.96 -0.88
N GLN A 170 14.06 -23.68 -1.77
CA GLN A 170 15.29 -24.49 -1.95
C GLN A 170 16.19 -24.46 -0.71
N ILE A 171 16.45 -23.28 -0.15
CA ILE A 171 17.31 -23.12 1.03
C ILE A 171 16.71 -23.86 2.24
N LEU A 172 15.38 -23.84 2.38
CA LEU A 172 14.67 -24.51 3.47
C LEU A 172 14.38 -25.98 3.18
N ASN A 173 14.69 -26.46 1.99
CA ASN A 173 14.38 -27.83 1.52
C ASN A 173 12.90 -28.19 1.70
N ILE A 174 12.01 -27.25 1.32
CA ILE A 174 10.56 -27.43 1.30
C ILE A 174 10.04 -27.41 -0.13
N GLN A 175 8.86 -27.99 -0.34
CA GLN A 175 8.31 -28.15 -1.69
C GLN A 175 7.97 -26.81 -2.35
N CYS A 176 7.40 -25.89 -1.59
CA CYS A 176 7.04 -24.54 -2.03
C CYS A 176 6.98 -23.58 -0.84
N ALA A 177 6.95 -22.29 -1.11
CA ALA A 177 6.77 -21.22 -0.13
C ALA A 177 5.80 -20.15 -0.67
N ASN A 178 4.73 -20.60 -1.34
CA ASN A 178 3.78 -19.69 -2.00
C ASN A 178 2.93 -18.93 -0.99
N ARG A 179 2.44 -19.65 0.05
CA ARG A 179 1.68 -19.04 1.14
C ARG A 179 2.53 -18.95 2.40
N ILE A 180 2.89 -17.75 2.80
CA ILE A 180 3.72 -17.47 3.97
C ILE A 180 2.91 -16.65 4.99
N GLU A 181 2.86 -17.12 6.24
CA GLU A 181 2.29 -16.38 7.36
C GLU A 181 3.41 -15.86 8.28
N LEU A 182 3.48 -14.54 8.48
CA LEU A 182 4.47 -13.93 9.37
C LEU A 182 3.80 -13.40 10.62
N PHE A 183 4.46 -13.60 11.77
CA PHE A 183 3.99 -13.17 13.08
C PHE A 183 5.01 -12.23 13.73
N ASP A 184 4.52 -11.15 14.30
CA ASP A 184 5.29 -10.20 15.11
C ASP A 184 4.55 -9.87 16.40
N ASN A 185 5.29 -9.72 17.49
CA ASN A 185 4.79 -9.32 18.78
C ASN A 185 5.26 -7.91 19.12
N SER A 186 4.39 -7.09 19.66
CA SER A 186 4.72 -5.76 20.16
C SER A 186 4.34 -5.60 21.62
N ASN A 187 5.37 -5.42 22.47
CA ASN A 187 5.26 -5.16 23.90
C ASN A 187 5.69 -3.73 24.19
N LEU A 188 4.92 -2.74 23.76
CA LEU A 188 5.22 -1.34 24.05
C LEU A 188 4.59 -0.91 25.38
N PHE A 189 5.41 -0.69 26.42
CA PHE A 189 5.02 -0.08 27.70
C PHE A 189 4.07 -0.88 28.62
N GLY A 190 4.20 -2.20 28.67
CA GLY A 190 3.77 -3.00 29.84
C GLY A 190 2.28 -3.34 30.00
N ASN A 191 1.34 -2.69 29.31
CA ASN A 191 -0.10 -2.88 29.62
C ASN A 191 -0.94 -3.49 28.50
N PHE A 192 -0.43 -3.61 27.27
CA PHE A 192 -1.20 -4.14 26.15
C PHE A 192 -0.31 -4.92 25.20
N ASN A 193 -0.20 -6.22 25.44
CA ASN A 193 0.48 -7.11 24.50
C ASN A 193 -0.40 -7.34 23.29
N VAL A 194 0.15 -7.10 22.11
CA VAL A 194 -0.52 -7.35 20.84
C VAL A 194 0.39 -8.09 19.89
N SER A 195 -0.21 -8.89 19.03
CA SER A 195 0.50 -9.52 17.92
C SER A 195 -0.21 -9.25 16.61
N GLY A 196 0.57 -9.13 15.55
CA GLY A 196 0.12 -9.03 14.17
C GLY A 196 0.49 -10.28 13.39
N MET A 197 -0.39 -10.70 12.49
CA MET A 197 -0.11 -11.69 11.46
C MET A 197 -0.34 -11.06 10.10
N VAL A 198 0.65 -11.13 9.24
CA VAL A 198 0.53 -10.79 7.83
C VAL A 198 0.65 -12.04 6.97
N VAL A 199 0.03 -12.01 5.81
CA VAL A 199 0.03 -13.11 4.85
C VAL A 199 0.61 -12.63 3.54
N PHE A 200 1.51 -13.42 2.98
CA PHE A 200 2.04 -13.24 1.64
C PHE A 200 1.67 -14.45 0.78
N ILE A 201 1.18 -14.16 -0.42
CA ILE A 201 0.87 -15.18 -1.44
C ILE A 201 1.71 -14.84 -2.66
N ASP A 202 2.51 -15.81 -3.11
CA ASP A 202 3.47 -15.65 -4.23
C ASP A 202 4.37 -14.42 -4.05
N GLY A 203 4.80 -14.17 -2.79
CA GLY A 203 5.63 -13.03 -2.41
C GLY A 203 4.94 -11.67 -2.39
N LYS A 204 3.64 -11.60 -2.62
CA LYS A 204 2.84 -10.37 -2.58
C LYS A 204 1.96 -10.32 -1.31
N PRO A 205 1.78 -9.15 -0.69
CA PRO A 205 0.99 -9.01 0.53
C PRO A 205 -0.51 -9.22 0.28
N ALA A 206 -1.12 -10.22 0.95
CA ALA A 206 -2.55 -10.51 0.93
C ALA A 206 -3.26 -9.80 2.11
N LYS A 207 -3.43 -8.49 2.01
CA LYS A 207 -3.90 -7.62 3.12
C LYS A 207 -5.27 -7.98 3.70
N ASN A 208 -6.17 -8.58 2.92
CA ASN A 208 -7.47 -9.09 3.37
C ASN A 208 -7.34 -10.26 4.35
N GLU A 209 -6.21 -10.95 4.36
CA GLU A 209 -5.93 -12.09 5.23
C GLU A 209 -5.14 -11.72 6.50
N TYR A 210 -4.75 -10.48 6.68
CA TYR A 210 -4.06 -10.00 7.86
C TYR A 210 -4.93 -10.13 9.10
N ARG A 211 -4.33 -10.52 10.23
CA ARG A 211 -5.04 -10.70 11.51
C ARG A 211 -4.33 -9.96 12.64
N LYS A 212 -5.14 -9.44 13.56
CA LYS A 212 -4.71 -8.76 14.78
C LYS A 212 -5.12 -9.59 15.97
N PHE A 213 -4.19 -9.81 16.88
CA PHE A 213 -4.44 -10.55 18.11
C PHE A 213 -4.26 -9.63 19.32
N LYS A 214 -5.28 -9.51 20.12
CA LYS A 214 -5.20 -8.94 21.46
C LYS A 214 -4.88 -10.08 22.42
N ILE A 215 -3.81 -9.94 23.19
CA ILE A 215 -3.33 -10.95 24.12
C ILE A 215 -4.02 -10.78 25.48
N SER A 216 -4.18 -11.86 26.21
CA SER A 216 -4.74 -11.80 27.58
C SER A 216 -3.79 -11.05 28.52
N GLN A 217 -4.34 -10.32 29.50
CA GLN A 217 -3.54 -9.53 30.46
C GLN A 217 -2.67 -10.38 31.38
N GLU A 218 -2.89 -11.68 31.42
CA GLU A 218 -2.13 -12.63 32.23
C GLU A 218 -0.77 -13.00 31.62
N VAL A 219 -0.60 -12.71 30.31
CA VAL A 219 0.64 -13.02 29.55
C VAL A 219 1.47 -11.76 29.40
N ASN A 220 2.59 -11.69 30.13
CA ASN A 220 3.44 -10.50 30.20
C ASN A 220 4.81 -10.68 29.52
N ASP A 221 5.02 -11.79 28.80
CA ASP A 221 6.28 -12.04 28.11
C ASP A 221 6.08 -12.34 26.61
N ASP A 222 7.13 -12.17 25.83
CA ASP A 222 7.14 -12.36 24.38
C ASP A 222 6.91 -13.84 23.99
N TYR A 223 7.35 -14.78 24.83
CA TYR A 223 7.23 -16.20 24.56
C TYR A 223 5.78 -16.68 24.78
N GLY A 224 5.18 -16.29 25.90
CA GLY A 224 3.77 -16.56 26.16
C GLY A 224 2.86 -15.93 25.13
N THR A 225 3.15 -14.71 24.70
CA THR A 225 2.45 -14.02 23.62
C THR A 225 2.52 -14.82 22.32
N MET A 226 3.70 -15.26 21.90
CA MET A 226 3.87 -16.07 20.70
C MET A 226 3.13 -17.40 20.81
N LYS A 227 3.22 -18.07 21.97
CA LYS A 227 2.51 -19.32 22.25
C LYS A 227 1.00 -19.17 22.06
N GLU A 228 0.40 -18.14 22.68
CA GLU A 228 -1.04 -17.88 22.58
C GLU A 228 -1.47 -17.62 21.14
N VAL A 229 -0.73 -16.78 20.41
CA VAL A 229 -1.09 -16.38 19.04
C VAL A 229 -1.02 -17.55 18.07
N ILE A 230 0.09 -18.31 18.09
CA ILE A 230 0.27 -19.49 17.22
C ILE A 230 -0.79 -20.53 17.53
N TYR A 231 -1.07 -20.79 18.82
CA TYR A 231 -2.13 -21.71 19.21
C TYR A 231 -3.50 -21.27 18.68
N ARG A 232 -3.91 -20.02 18.94
CA ARG A 232 -5.22 -19.48 18.50
C ARG A 232 -5.37 -19.51 16.98
N ARG A 233 -4.32 -19.15 16.24
CA ARG A 233 -4.34 -19.19 14.77
C ARG A 233 -4.51 -20.61 14.27
N TYR A 234 -3.67 -21.54 14.68
CA TYR A 234 -3.64 -22.88 14.07
C TYR A 234 -4.70 -23.81 14.64
N PHE A 235 -5.16 -23.61 15.87
CA PHE A 235 -6.39 -24.24 16.36
C PHE A 235 -7.60 -23.85 15.51
N ARG A 236 -7.70 -22.58 15.15
CA ARG A 236 -8.75 -22.10 14.25
C ARG A 236 -8.62 -22.67 12.85
N VAL A 237 -7.39 -22.75 12.30
CA VAL A 237 -7.12 -23.38 11.00
C VAL A 237 -7.62 -24.83 10.97
N LEU A 238 -7.37 -25.59 12.03
CA LEU A 238 -7.86 -26.97 12.15
C LEU A 238 -9.38 -27.03 12.29
N LYS A 239 -9.95 -26.21 13.16
CA LYS A 239 -11.38 -26.21 13.46
C LYS A 239 -12.24 -25.79 12.27
N GLU A 240 -11.80 -24.80 11.51
CA GLU A 240 -12.55 -24.23 10.38
C GLU A 240 -12.07 -24.78 9.03
N HIS A 241 -11.14 -25.75 9.02
CA HIS A 241 -10.56 -26.34 7.82
C HIS A 241 -9.98 -25.30 6.84
N LEU A 242 -9.32 -24.27 7.39
CA LEU A 242 -8.72 -23.22 6.59
C LEU A 242 -7.45 -23.70 5.89
N GLU A 243 -7.08 -23.00 4.84
CA GLU A 243 -5.82 -23.25 4.13
C GLU A 243 -4.61 -23.06 5.06
N LYS A 244 -3.71 -24.06 5.06
CA LYS A 244 -2.46 -24.02 5.82
C LYS A 244 -1.41 -23.26 5.02
N PRO A 245 -0.50 -22.52 5.69
CA PRO A 245 0.64 -21.94 4.99
C PRO A 245 1.69 -23.01 4.64
N ASP A 246 2.45 -22.73 3.60
CA ASP A 246 3.63 -23.53 3.23
C ASP A 246 4.80 -23.24 4.18
N LEU A 247 4.84 -22.03 4.74
CA LEU A 247 5.90 -21.56 5.63
C LEU A 247 5.33 -20.59 6.67
N ILE A 248 5.78 -20.76 7.91
CA ILE A 248 5.56 -19.79 8.98
C ILE A 248 6.87 -19.06 9.24
N ILE A 249 6.81 -17.74 9.39
CA ILE A 249 7.94 -16.92 9.80
C ILE A 249 7.58 -16.18 11.10
N VAL A 250 8.46 -16.24 12.09
CA VAL A 250 8.33 -15.45 13.31
C VAL A 250 9.36 -14.31 13.30
N ASP A 251 8.94 -13.08 13.55
CA ASP A 251 9.86 -11.95 13.75
C ASP A 251 10.47 -12.07 15.14
N GLY A 252 11.56 -12.84 15.22
CA GLY A 252 12.22 -13.13 16.48
C GLY A 252 13.34 -14.15 16.38
N GLY A 253 14.00 -14.35 17.53
CA GLY A 253 15.13 -15.26 17.67
C GLY A 253 14.74 -16.71 18.01
N LEU A 254 15.75 -17.46 18.42
CA LEU A 254 15.63 -18.89 18.76
C LEU A 254 14.52 -19.22 19.76
N GLY A 255 14.31 -18.39 20.78
CA GLY A 255 13.32 -18.66 21.82
C GLY A 255 11.88 -18.61 21.28
N GLN A 256 11.55 -17.60 20.47
CA GLN A 256 10.21 -17.48 19.86
C GLN A 256 9.98 -18.58 18.83
N LEU A 257 11.02 -18.94 18.05
CA LEU A 257 10.97 -20.06 17.12
C LEU A 257 10.71 -21.39 17.84
N HIS A 258 11.37 -21.62 18.97
CA HIS A 258 11.21 -22.85 19.76
C HIS A 258 9.77 -23.00 20.29
N VAL A 259 9.25 -21.93 20.90
CA VAL A 259 7.87 -21.93 21.43
C VAL A 259 6.84 -22.16 20.32
N ALA A 260 7.04 -21.54 19.15
CA ALA A 260 6.13 -21.73 18.02
C ALA A 260 6.16 -23.19 17.50
N LYS A 261 7.36 -23.84 17.44
CA LYS A 261 7.48 -25.26 17.11
C LYS A 261 6.78 -26.18 18.10
N GLU A 262 6.91 -25.91 19.40
CA GLU A 262 6.22 -26.70 20.44
C GLU A 262 4.70 -26.65 20.25
N VAL A 263 4.14 -25.48 19.98
CA VAL A 263 2.70 -25.31 19.75
C VAL A 263 2.23 -26.07 18.53
N LEU A 264 2.95 -25.96 17.40
CA LEU A 264 2.61 -26.71 16.18
C LEU A 264 2.65 -28.23 16.41
N SER A 265 3.67 -28.70 17.13
CA SER A 265 3.79 -30.11 17.51
C SER A 265 2.62 -30.57 18.39
N SER A 266 2.20 -29.74 19.37
CA SER A 266 1.06 -30.06 20.23
C SER A 266 -0.28 -30.15 19.47
N LEU A 267 -0.38 -29.48 18.34
CA LEU A 267 -1.53 -29.50 17.43
C LEU A 267 -1.40 -30.57 16.32
N ASN A 268 -0.35 -31.41 16.34
CA ASN A 268 -0.03 -32.36 15.29
C ASN A 268 0.08 -31.72 13.89
N LEU A 269 0.64 -30.52 13.82
CA LEU A 269 0.87 -29.79 12.58
C LEU A 269 2.36 -29.82 12.20
N ASN A 270 2.65 -30.34 11.01
CA ASN A 270 3.99 -30.33 10.45
C ASN A 270 4.07 -29.23 9.38
N ILE A 271 4.19 -27.96 9.83
CA ILE A 271 4.35 -26.80 8.96
C ILE A 271 5.78 -26.28 9.15
N PRO A 272 6.54 -26.09 8.07
CA PRO A 272 7.86 -25.46 8.13
C PRO A 272 7.80 -24.10 8.82
N ILE A 273 8.76 -23.85 9.73
CA ILE A 273 8.80 -22.60 10.49
C ILE A 273 10.24 -22.11 10.64
N VAL A 274 10.44 -20.80 10.46
CA VAL A 274 11.72 -20.13 10.61
C VAL A 274 11.58 -18.83 11.41
N GLY A 275 12.68 -18.36 11.98
CA GLY A 275 12.79 -17.07 12.65
C GLY A 275 13.54 -16.05 11.78
N LEU A 276 13.10 -14.79 11.80
CA LEU A 276 13.86 -13.67 11.27
C LEU A 276 14.36 -12.81 12.43
N LYS A 277 15.70 -12.76 12.62
CA LYS A 277 16.32 -11.98 13.67
C LYS A 277 16.74 -10.62 13.12
N LYS A 278 16.49 -9.56 13.88
CA LYS A 278 17.02 -8.21 13.63
C LYS A 278 18.39 -8.04 14.27
N ASN A 279 19.25 -7.26 13.63
CA ASN A 279 20.50 -6.83 14.23
C ASN A 279 20.26 -5.64 15.18
N ASP A 280 21.32 -5.18 15.86
CA ASP A 280 21.27 -4.02 16.77
C ASP A 280 20.85 -2.71 16.08
N LYS A 281 20.91 -2.65 14.76
CA LYS A 281 20.44 -1.53 13.93
C LYS A 281 18.99 -1.70 13.45
N HIS A 282 18.23 -2.67 14.01
CA HIS A 282 16.84 -2.99 13.66
C HIS A 282 16.61 -3.34 12.19
N SER A 283 17.64 -3.81 11.49
CA SER A 283 17.51 -4.35 10.14
C SER A 283 17.57 -5.87 10.15
N THR A 284 16.89 -6.52 9.20
CA THR A 284 16.95 -7.98 9.00
C THR A 284 18.41 -8.41 8.92
N SER A 285 18.80 -9.42 9.68
CA SER A 285 20.20 -9.87 9.72
C SER A 285 20.35 -11.34 9.43
N GLU A 286 19.47 -12.18 9.97
CA GLU A 286 19.66 -13.62 9.99
C GLU A 286 18.32 -14.35 9.83
N LEU A 287 18.32 -15.38 9.00
CA LEU A 287 17.27 -16.39 8.95
C LEU A 287 17.70 -17.57 9.84
N ILE A 288 16.81 -18.02 10.70
CA ILE A 288 17.07 -19.12 11.63
C ILE A 288 16.08 -20.26 11.38
N GLY A 289 16.57 -21.45 11.13
CA GLY A 289 15.70 -22.60 10.84
C GLY A 289 16.42 -23.93 11.01
N GLY A 290 15.75 -25.01 10.65
CA GLY A 290 16.31 -26.36 10.78
C GLY A 290 15.98 -27.05 12.12
N ASP A 291 16.46 -28.28 12.27
CA ASP A 291 16.37 -29.08 13.50
C ASP A 291 17.68 -29.86 13.70
N PRO A 292 18.54 -29.46 14.65
CA PRO A 292 18.41 -28.30 15.55
C PRO A 292 18.44 -26.95 14.80
N PRO A 293 17.83 -25.88 15.36
CA PRO A 293 17.81 -24.57 14.73
C PRO A 293 19.21 -23.97 14.58
N GLN A 294 19.53 -23.51 13.38
CA GLN A 294 20.82 -22.88 13.04
C GLN A 294 20.61 -21.68 12.14
N ILE A 295 21.63 -20.82 12.05
CA ILE A 295 21.62 -19.69 11.13
C ILE A 295 21.73 -20.21 9.71
N ILE A 296 20.79 -19.79 8.86
CA ILE A 296 20.78 -20.08 7.43
C ILE A 296 21.38 -18.88 6.71
N PRO A 297 22.53 -19.03 6.03
CA PRO A 297 23.18 -17.93 5.36
C PRO A 297 22.38 -17.46 4.16
N ILE A 298 22.11 -16.13 4.08
CA ILE A 298 21.48 -15.50 2.94
C ILE A 298 22.38 -14.39 2.41
N ASN A 299 22.51 -14.31 1.10
CA ASN A 299 23.24 -13.20 0.49
C ASN A 299 22.46 -11.88 0.68
N LYS A 300 23.03 -10.93 1.41
CA LYS A 300 22.40 -9.63 1.70
C LYS A 300 22.09 -8.76 0.47
N LYS A 301 22.64 -9.11 -0.68
CA LYS A 301 22.37 -8.44 -1.96
C LYS A 301 21.35 -9.21 -2.83
N SER A 302 20.84 -10.36 -2.37
CA SER A 302 19.87 -11.16 -3.12
C SER A 302 18.47 -10.60 -3.09
N SER A 303 17.66 -10.93 -4.08
CA SER A 303 16.23 -10.62 -4.11
C SER A 303 15.50 -11.27 -2.93
N LEU A 304 15.95 -12.45 -2.47
CA LEU A 304 15.42 -13.13 -1.30
C LEU A 304 15.60 -12.28 -0.03
N PHE A 305 16.80 -11.76 0.20
CA PHE A 305 17.06 -10.91 1.38
C PHE A 305 16.18 -9.65 1.39
N LEU A 306 16.03 -9.01 0.23
CA LEU A 306 15.14 -7.84 0.07
C LEU A 306 13.67 -8.20 0.33
N LEU A 307 13.22 -9.34 -0.17
CA LEU A 307 11.86 -9.83 0.07
C LEU A 307 11.60 -10.12 1.55
N LEU A 308 12.49 -10.82 2.23
CA LEU A 308 12.37 -11.12 3.65
C LEU A 308 12.39 -9.85 4.50
N THR A 309 13.23 -8.87 4.15
CA THR A 309 13.24 -7.56 4.81
C THR A 309 11.90 -6.84 4.65
N LYS A 310 11.36 -6.81 3.42
CA LYS A 310 10.04 -6.22 3.13
C LYS A 310 8.92 -6.91 3.92
N MET A 311 8.95 -8.24 4.01
CA MET A 311 7.99 -9.01 4.79
C MET A 311 8.07 -8.68 6.28
N GLN A 312 9.29 -8.60 6.81
CA GLN A 312 9.53 -8.25 8.23
C GLN A 312 9.08 -6.82 8.54
N ASP A 313 9.37 -5.85 7.67
CA ASP A 313 8.91 -4.47 7.84
C ASP A 313 7.39 -4.36 7.77
N GLU A 314 6.74 -5.14 6.89
CA GLU A 314 5.27 -5.15 6.76
C GLU A 314 4.60 -5.66 8.02
N VAL A 315 5.03 -6.80 8.59
CA VAL A 315 4.44 -7.34 9.82
C VAL A 315 4.69 -6.41 11.01
N HIS A 316 5.89 -5.86 11.11
CA HIS A 316 6.27 -4.92 12.16
C HIS A 316 5.42 -3.64 12.13
N ASN A 317 5.30 -3.02 10.96
CA ASN A 317 4.45 -1.84 10.76
C ASN A 317 2.97 -2.13 11.04
N PHE A 318 2.47 -3.30 10.64
CA PHE A 318 1.11 -3.72 10.91
C PHE A 318 0.86 -3.86 12.41
N THR A 319 1.77 -4.49 13.15
CA THR A 319 1.68 -4.70 14.60
C THR A 319 1.77 -3.39 15.37
N ILE A 320 2.73 -2.51 15.04
CA ILE A 320 2.87 -1.18 15.66
C ILE A 320 1.59 -0.34 15.43
N ASN A 321 1.05 -0.33 14.22
CA ASN A 321 -0.16 0.43 13.93
C ASN A 321 -1.36 -0.10 14.72
N TYR A 322 -1.45 -1.40 14.93
CA TYR A 322 -2.47 -2.01 15.78
C TYR A 322 -2.29 -1.59 17.24
N HIS A 323 -1.07 -1.65 17.75
CA HIS A 323 -0.74 -1.22 19.11
C HIS A 323 -1.13 0.26 19.34
N ARG A 324 -0.79 1.15 18.38
CA ARG A 324 -1.17 2.58 18.43
C ARG A 324 -2.68 2.76 18.46
N GLN A 325 -3.44 1.97 17.70
CA GLN A 325 -4.91 2.00 17.70
C GLN A 325 -5.49 1.59 19.06
N ILE A 326 -4.97 0.52 19.69
CA ILE A 326 -5.43 0.07 21.01
C ILE A 326 -5.10 1.12 22.06
N ARG A 327 -3.87 1.65 22.08
CA ARG A 327 -3.46 2.68 23.01
C ARG A 327 -4.31 3.95 22.88
N SER A 328 -4.57 4.41 21.67
CA SER A 328 -5.43 5.58 21.42
C SER A 328 -6.87 5.36 21.95
N LYS A 329 -7.43 4.17 21.75
CA LYS A 329 -8.74 3.80 22.31
C LYS A 329 -8.72 3.70 23.82
N GLY A 330 -7.69 3.10 24.40
CA GLY A 330 -7.51 2.98 25.86
C GLY A 330 -7.34 4.34 26.52
N SER A 331 -6.52 5.22 25.97
CA SER A 331 -6.35 6.59 26.45
C SER A 331 -7.65 7.39 26.37
N LEU A 332 -8.39 7.26 25.27
CA LEU A 332 -9.69 7.91 25.13
C LEU A 332 -10.72 7.38 26.15
N ALA A 333 -10.76 6.06 26.33
CA ALA A 333 -11.64 5.44 27.33
C ALA A 333 -11.33 5.96 28.74
N SER A 334 -10.06 6.04 29.13
CA SER A 334 -9.61 6.57 30.41
C SER A 334 -9.97 8.04 30.60
N ILE A 335 -9.81 8.87 29.58
CA ILE A 335 -10.23 10.29 29.63
C ILE A 335 -11.74 10.39 29.83
N LEU A 336 -12.53 9.59 29.10
CA LEU A 336 -13.99 9.60 29.21
C LEU A 336 -14.49 9.11 30.58
N ASP A 337 -13.78 8.19 31.23
CA ASP A 337 -14.11 7.71 32.59
C ASP A 337 -13.93 8.77 33.66
N ASN A 338 -13.02 9.72 33.46
CA ASN A 338 -12.73 10.81 34.38
C ASN A 338 -13.65 12.04 34.22
N ILE A 339 -14.58 12.01 33.24
CA ILE A 339 -15.48 13.14 32.98
C ILE A 339 -16.87 12.84 33.59
N SER A 340 -17.26 13.62 34.60
CA SER A 340 -18.58 13.56 35.18
C SER A 340 -19.68 13.79 34.13
N GLY A 341 -20.70 12.94 34.12
CA GLY A 341 -21.80 13.01 33.15
C GLY A 341 -21.60 12.10 31.90
N ILE A 342 -20.49 11.39 31.80
CA ILE A 342 -20.28 10.35 30.77
C ILE A 342 -20.40 8.95 31.42
N GLY A 343 -21.57 8.36 31.34
CA GLY A 343 -21.77 6.96 31.72
C GLY A 343 -21.44 6.00 30.54
N GLU A 344 -21.40 4.69 30.82
CA GLU A 344 -21.02 3.63 29.88
C GLU A 344 -21.69 3.74 28.51
N VAL A 345 -22.99 4.06 28.45
CA VAL A 345 -23.70 4.18 27.16
C VAL A 345 -23.19 5.33 26.31
N ARG A 346 -22.92 6.49 26.91
CA ARG A 346 -22.38 7.67 26.23
C ARG A 346 -20.92 7.44 25.85
N LYS A 347 -20.13 6.86 26.73
CA LYS A 347 -18.74 6.45 26.49
C LYS A 347 -18.65 5.56 25.26
N ASN A 348 -19.46 4.49 25.21
CA ASN A 348 -19.46 3.56 24.07
C ASN A 348 -19.88 4.24 22.76
N LYS A 349 -20.84 5.17 22.77
CA LYS A 349 -21.21 5.96 21.58
C LYS A 349 -20.08 6.87 21.13
N LEU A 350 -19.36 7.52 22.04
CA LEU A 350 -18.20 8.38 21.70
C LEU A 350 -17.04 7.56 21.16
N LEU A 351 -16.70 6.44 21.79
CA LEU A 351 -15.66 5.52 21.32
C LEU A 351 -15.96 4.96 19.94
N LYS A 352 -17.21 4.60 19.67
CA LYS A 352 -17.64 4.06 18.38
C LYS A 352 -17.62 5.12 17.26
N LYS A 353 -17.94 6.38 17.58
CA LYS A 353 -18.04 7.45 16.59
C LYS A 353 -16.69 8.13 16.28
N TYR A 354 -15.91 8.40 17.32
CA TYR A 354 -14.71 9.24 17.17
C TYR A 354 -13.39 8.46 17.17
N HIS A 355 -13.33 7.30 17.78
CA HIS A 355 -12.18 6.39 17.83
C HIS A 355 -10.89 6.93 18.47
N THR A 356 -10.61 8.23 18.41
CA THR A 356 -9.40 8.87 18.93
C THR A 356 -9.68 10.19 19.63
N ILE A 357 -8.77 10.60 20.54
CA ILE A 357 -8.80 11.89 21.24
C ILE A 357 -8.77 13.04 20.22
N SER A 358 -7.87 12.97 19.23
CA SER A 358 -7.74 13.97 18.17
C SER A 358 -9.03 14.18 17.38
N ASN A 359 -9.80 13.13 17.13
CA ASN A 359 -11.09 13.26 16.42
C ASN A 359 -12.16 13.95 17.28
N ILE A 360 -12.16 13.72 18.59
CA ILE A 360 -13.03 14.47 19.51
C ILE A 360 -12.61 15.95 19.56
N GLY A 361 -11.31 16.22 19.61
CA GLY A 361 -10.79 17.60 19.59
C GLY A 361 -11.14 18.37 18.31
N LYS A 362 -11.26 17.68 17.17
CA LYS A 362 -11.67 18.28 15.88
C LYS A 362 -13.19 18.44 15.75
N ALA A 363 -13.99 17.66 16.46
CA ALA A 363 -15.45 17.70 16.40
C ALA A 363 -15.99 19.05 16.92
N THR A 364 -17.11 19.50 16.39
CA THR A 364 -17.79 20.70 16.89
C THR A 364 -18.54 20.38 18.18
N ILE A 365 -18.80 21.44 19.01
CA ILE A 365 -19.60 21.29 20.22
C ILE A 365 -20.99 20.78 19.89
N GLU A 366 -21.56 21.18 18.78
CA GLU A 366 -22.88 20.74 18.30
C GLU A 366 -22.91 19.24 17.97
N GLU A 367 -21.85 18.74 17.34
CA GLU A 367 -21.71 17.30 17.03
C GLU A 367 -21.56 16.45 18.27
N LEU A 368 -20.79 16.91 19.26
CA LEU A 368 -20.62 16.25 20.55
C LEU A 368 -21.91 16.32 21.38
N SER A 369 -22.64 17.43 21.30
CA SER A 369 -23.91 17.62 22.04
C SER A 369 -25.05 16.69 21.60
N LYS A 370 -24.89 16.02 20.43
CA LYS A 370 -25.81 14.95 20.01
C LYS A 370 -25.65 13.65 20.84
N ILE A 371 -24.54 13.53 21.58
CA ILE A 371 -24.23 12.31 22.37
C ILE A 371 -24.19 12.63 23.88
N VAL A 372 -23.66 13.79 24.24
CA VAL A 372 -23.48 14.23 25.64
C VAL A 372 -24.12 15.60 25.86
N PRO A 373 -24.43 15.98 27.12
CA PRO A 373 -24.93 17.34 27.43
C PRO A 373 -23.93 18.43 26.96
N LYS A 374 -24.44 19.63 26.63
CA LYS A 374 -23.64 20.73 26.08
C LYS A 374 -22.46 21.12 26.97
N GLU A 375 -22.64 21.13 28.28
CA GLU A 375 -21.58 21.41 29.25
C GLU A 375 -20.44 20.38 29.18
N VAL A 376 -20.80 19.10 29.09
CA VAL A 376 -19.86 17.99 28.95
C VAL A 376 -19.16 18.02 27.58
N ALA A 377 -19.86 18.45 26.53
CA ALA A 377 -19.28 18.62 25.19
C ALA A 377 -18.20 19.71 25.18
N VAL A 378 -18.41 20.83 25.87
CA VAL A 378 -17.42 21.90 26.04
C VAL A 378 -16.20 21.40 26.82
N GLN A 379 -16.43 20.68 27.93
CA GLN A 379 -15.35 20.10 28.75
C GLN A 379 -14.52 19.10 27.96
N LEU A 380 -15.18 18.19 27.22
CA LEU A 380 -14.53 17.23 26.32
C LEU A 380 -13.65 17.92 25.28
N LYS A 381 -14.17 18.97 24.65
CA LYS A 381 -13.42 19.72 23.63
C LYS A 381 -12.17 20.35 24.22
N ASN A 382 -12.27 20.98 25.38
CA ASN A 382 -11.12 21.62 26.05
C ASN A 382 -10.03 20.60 26.40
N ILE A 383 -10.40 19.42 26.94
CA ILE A 383 -9.46 18.38 27.31
C ILE A 383 -8.80 17.71 26.07
N CYS A 384 -9.55 17.57 24.97
CA CYS A 384 -9.07 16.84 23.78
C CYS A 384 -8.44 17.77 22.73
N SER A 385 -8.49 19.09 22.88
CA SER A 385 -7.86 20.08 21.97
C SER A 385 -6.48 20.54 22.46
N SER A 386 -6.10 20.16 23.69
CA SER A 386 -4.76 20.38 24.27
C SER A 386 -3.84 19.26 23.85
#